data_d81904cb45e8f1e7b43cbe01e04af089
#
_entry.id   d81904cb45e8f1e7b43cbe01e04af089
#
_cell.length_a   1.000
_cell.length_b   1.000
_cell.length_c   1.000
_cell.angle_alpha   90.00
_cell.angle_beta   90.00
_cell.angle_gamma   90.00
#
_symmetry.space_group_name_H-M   'P 1'
#
loop_
_entity.id
_entity.type
_entity.pdbx_description
1 polymer ?
#
loop_
_entity_poly.entity_id
_entity_poly.type
_entity_poly.pdbx_seq_one_letter_code
_entity_poly.pdbx_strand_id
1 'polypeptide(L)'
;MGSALDRLKKAANLKPSKREVTLASGDLFEFYCTPLTMAQREKANKDAKSDDINAFALQLLVNKATDENGGRLFGPGDLAVLKNEVRDEDLQSLMLAVIQSPEEEQELDLKSTRKGA
;
A
#
# COMPACT_ATOMS: atom_id res chain seq x y z
N MET A 1 -30.56 12.11 6.21
CA MET A 1 -30.07 11.76 6.07
C MET A 1 -28.87 11.19 5.74
N GLY A 2 -28.20 10.40 6.23
CA GLY A 2 -26.97 9.77 5.87
C GLY A 2 -25.89 10.70 5.41
N SER A 3 -26.07 11.95 5.69
CA SER A 3 -25.12 12.91 5.17
C SER A 3 -23.70 12.69 5.67
N ALA A 4 -23.52 12.24 6.90
CA ALA A 4 -22.19 11.96 7.43
C ALA A 4 -21.56 10.77 6.69
N LEU A 5 -22.31 9.71 6.50
CA LEU A 5 -21.84 8.53 5.78
C LEU A 5 -21.55 8.87 4.32
N ASP A 6 -22.44 9.65 3.69
CA ASP A 6 -22.25 10.07 2.30
C ASP A 6 -20.98 10.89 2.14
N ARG A 7 -20.70 11.77 3.09
CA ARG A 7 -19.45 12.57 3.04
C ARG A 7 -18.22 11.68 3.19
N LEU A 8 -18.27 10.67 4.05
CA LEU A 8 -17.16 9.75 4.21
C LEU A 8 -16.92 8.94 2.94
N LYS A 9 -18.00 8.48 2.30
CA LYS A 9 -17.87 7.71 1.06
C LYS A 9 -17.26 8.56 -0.05
N LYS A 10 -17.67 9.82 -0.14
CA LYS A 10 -17.11 10.72 -1.12
C LYS A 10 -15.63 10.99 -0.86
N ALA A 11 -15.31 11.28 0.40
CA ALA A 11 -13.95 11.57 0.81
C ALA A 11 -13.02 10.37 0.63
N ALA A 12 -13.57 9.16 0.71
CA ALA A 12 -12.76 7.95 0.59
C ALA A 12 -12.03 7.86 -0.74
N ASN A 13 -12.68 8.30 -1.83
CA ASN A 13 -12.06 8.31 -3.15
C ASN A 13 -11.25 7.04 -3.40
N LEU A 14 -11.94 5.91 -3.52
CA LEU A 14 -11.29 4.60 -3.61
C LEU A 14 -10.75 4.26 -5.01
N LYS A 15 -10.37 5.26 -5.75
CA LYS A 15 -9.78 5.06 -7.07
C LYS A 15 -8.32 4.63 -6.95
N PRO A 16 -7.85 3.75 -7.86
CA PRO A 16 -6.44 3.38 -7.86
C PRO A 16 -5.57 4.59 -8.14
N SER A 17 -4.44 4.66 -7.48
CA SER A 17 -3.44 5.68 -7.76
C SER A 17 -2.10 5.02 -7.99
N LYS A 18 -1.28 5.67 -8.80
CA LYS A 18 0.04 5.17 -9.10
C LYS A 18 0.97 5.35 -7.89
N ARG A 19 1.69 4.31 -7.56
CA ARG A 19 2.69 4.34 -6.50
C ARG A 19 4.05 4.09 -7.13
N GLU A 20 5.03 4.88 -6.77
CA GLU A 20 6.38 4.76 -7.31
C GLU A 20 7.36 4.52 -6.18
N VAL A 21 8.23 3.54 -6.36
CA VAL A 21 9.23 3.19 -5.37
C VAL A 21 10.58 3.10 -6.06
N THR A 22 11.58 3.80 -5.53
CA THR A 22 12.94 3.69 -6.05
C THR A 22 13.62 2.54 -5.32
N LEU A 23 14.05 1.54 -6.08
CA LEU A 23 14.70 0.36 -5.53
C LEU A 23 16.16 0.65 -5.19
N ALA A 24 16.76 -0.23 -4.41
CA ALA A 24 18.16 -0.07 -4.03
C ALA A 24 19.10 0.00 -5.23
N SER A 25 18.73 -0.65 -6.32
CA SER A 25 19.51 -0.61 -7.56
C SER A 25 19.43 0.72 -8.28
N GLY A 26 18.51 1.59 -7.90
CA GLY A 26 18.24 2.83 -8.59
C GLY A 26 17.09 2.75 -9.58
N ASP A 27 16.60 1.54 -9.83
CA ASP A 27 15.48 1.34 -10.73
C ASP A 27 14.17 1.83 -10.09
N LEU A 28 13.28 2.32 -10.92
CA LEU A 28 11.97 2.75 -10.46
C LEU A 28 10.98 1.61 -10.64
N PHE A 29 10.28 1.27 -9.57
CA PHE A 29 9.22 0.26 -9.62
C PHE A 29 7.88 0.95 -9.44
N GLU A 30 6.97 0.75 -10.38
CA GLU A 30 5.66 1.38 -10.35
C GLU A 30 4.55 0.35 -10.24
N PHE A 31 3.52 0.68 -9.49
CA PHE A 31 2.34 -0.16 -9.40
C PHE A 31 1.14 0.72 -9.02
N TYR A 32 -0.06 0.16 -9.09
CA TYR A 32 -1.27 0.87 -8.74
C TYR A 32 -1.92 0.23 -7.52
N CYS A 33 -2.58 1.04 -6.73
CA CYS A 33 -3.18 0.58 -5.49
C CYS A 33 -4.29 1.54 -5.08
N THR A 34 -5.39 0.98 -4.56
CA THR A 34 -6.46 1.81 -4.00
C THR A 34 -6.15 2.14 -2.54
N PRO A 35 -6.76 3.18 -1.98
CA PRO A 35 -6.62 3.44 -0.55
C PRO A 35 -7.07 2.22 0.26
N LEU A 36 -6.44 2.02 1.41
CA LEU A 36 -6.72 0.87 2.25
C LEU A 36 -8.05 1.03 2.99
N THR A 37 -8.90 0.02 2.93
CA THR A 37 -10.13 -0.01 3.71
C THR A 37 -9.95 -0.93 4.92
N MET A 38 -10.82 -0.78 5.93
CA MET A 38 -10.78 -1.65 7.09
C MET A 38 -10.99 -3.12 6.70
N ALA A 39 -11.91 -3.37 5.77
CA ALA A 39 -12.17 -4.74 5.31
C ALA A 39 -10.94 -5.37 4.67
N GLN A 40 -10.20 -4.60 3.90
CA GLN A 40 -8.97 -5.09 3.26
C GLN A 40 -7.89 -5.36 4.30
N ARG A 41 -7.81 -4.53 5.33
CA ARG A 41 -6.86 -4.75 6.42
C ARG A 41 -7.19 -6.02 7.19
N GLU A 42 -8.47 -6.21 7.50
CA GLU A 42 -8.91 -7.42 8.20
C GLU A 42 -8.64 -8.69 7.38
N LYS A 43 -8.90 -8.60 6.07
CA LYS A 43 -8.62 -9.73 5.18
C LYS A 43 -7.14 -10.07 5.16
N ALA A 44 -6.28 -9.06 5.08
CA ALA A 44 -4.84 -9.29 5.06
C ALA A 44 -4.35 -9.92 6.37
N ASN A 45 -4.90 -9.48 7.50
CA ASN A 45 -4.57 -10.09 8.79
C ASN A 45 -4.96 -11.57 8.82
N LYS A 46 -6.13 -11.87 8.29
CA LYS A 46 -6.63 -13.24 8.24
C LYS A 46 -5.78 -14.10 7.30
N ASP A 47 -5.47 -13.56 6.12
CA ASP A 47 -4.70 -14.29 5.12
C ASP A 47 -3.25 -14.53 5.58
N ALA A 48 -2.69 -13.59 6.33
CA ALA A 48 -1.32 -13.71 6.81
C ALA A 48 -1.16 -14.79 7.85
N LYS A 49 -2.23 -15.12 8.57
CA LYS A 49 -2.23 -16.18 9.59
C LYS A 49 -1.12 -16.00 10.64
N SER A 50 -0.81 -14.75 10.96
CA SER A 50 0.29 -14.42 11.85
C SER A 50 0.04 -13.06 12.47
N ASP A 51 0.53 -12.86 13.69
CA ASP A 51 0.44 -11.57 14.36
C ASP A 51 1.61 -10.67 14.00
N ASP A 52 2.55 -11.17 13.21
CA ASP A 52 3.73 -10.41 12.80
C ASP A 52 3.33 -9.30 11.86
N ILE A 53 3.74 -8.07 12.18
CA ILE A 53 3.41 -6.91 11.36
C ILE A 53 4.01 -7.02 9.95
N ASN A 54 5.17 -7.64 9.83
CA ASN A 54 5.80 -7.82 8.52
C ASN A 54 5.01 -8.79 7.65
N ALA A 55 4.49 -9.86 8.25
CA ALA A 55 3.66 -10.81 7.51
C ALA A 55 2.37 -10.14 7.03
N PHE A 56 1.78 -9.32 7.87
CA PHE A 56 0.59 -8.56 7.53
C PHE A 56 0.87 -7.58 6.37
N ALA A 57 1.95 -6.81 6.49
CA ALA A 57 2.28 -5.82 5.47
C ALA A 57 2.59 -6.46 4.12
N LEU A 58 3.28 -7.59 4.13
CA LEU A 58 3.57 -8.34 2.92
C LEU A 58 2.30 -8.87 2.28
N GLN A 59 1.38 -9.36 3.11
CA GLN A 59 0.10 -9.85 2.62
C GLN A 59 -0.70 -8.72 1.96
N LEU A 60 -0.65 -7.51 2.55
CA LEU A 60 -1.29 -6.36 1.94
C LEU A 60 -0.73 -6.05 0.57
N LEU A 61 0.58 -6.09 0.44
CA LEU A 61 1.24 -5.86 -0.85
C LEU A 61 0.73 -6.85 -1.90
N VAL A 62 0.72 -8.13 -1.55
CA VAL A 62 0.26 -9.17 -2.47
C VAL A 62 -1.21 -8.98 -2.83
N ASN A 63 -2.02 -8.63 -1.85
CA ASN A 63 -3.46 -8.48 -2.09
C ASN A 63 -3.83 -7.23 -2.90
N LYS A 64 -3.06 -6.16 -2.76
CA LYS A 64 -3.47 -4.87 -3.29
C LYS A 64 -2.70 -4.35 -4.49
N ALA A 65 -1.48 -4.75 -4.71
CA ALA A 65 -0.68 -4.22 -5.82
C ALA A 65 -1.23 -4.70 -7.16
N THR A 66 -1.51 -3.74 -8.05
CA THR A 66 -2.06 -4.04 -9.36
C THR A 66 -1.31 -3.28 -10.44
N ASP A 67 -1.56 -3.65 -11.69
CA ASP A 67 -1.11 -2.85 -12.83
C ASP A 67 -2.14 -1.76 -13.11
N GLU A 68 -1.91 -0.96 -14.13
CA GLU A 68 -2.80 0.17 -14.44
C GLU A 68 -4.20 -0.27 -14.86
N ASN A 69 -4.36 -1.53 -15.24
CA ASN A 69 -5.66 -2.07 -15.64
C ASN A 69 -6.38 -2.80 -14.52
N GLY A 70 -5.80 -2.81 -13.32
CA GLY A 70 -6.38 -3.48 -12.18
C GLY A 70 -6.02 -4.95 -12.04
N GLY A 71 -5.13 -5.46 -12.90
CA GLY A 71 -4.69 -6.86 -12.80
C GLY A 71 -3.68 -7.04 -11.67
N ARG A 72 -3.81 -8.13 -10.93
CA ARG A 72 -2.90 -8.39 -9.80
C ARG A 72 -1.47 -8.59 -10.28
N LEU A 73 -0.53 -7.95 -9.60
CA LEU A 73 0.88 -8.12 -9.91
C LEU A 73 1.46 -9.36 -9.23
N PHE A 74 0.97 -9.70 -8.05
CA PHE A 74 1.48 -10.83 -7.26
C PHE A 74 0.36 -11.78 -6.89
N GLY A 75 0.66 -13.07 -6.92
CA GLY A 75 -0.28 -14.08 -6.48
C GLY A 75 0.15 -14.66 -5.13
N PRO A 76 -0.70 -15.52 -4.54
CA PRO A 76 -0.37 -16.11 -3.23
C PRO A 76 0.93 -16.90 -3.25
N GLY A 77 1.28 -17.51 -4.39
CA GLY A 77 2.52 -18.26 -4.53
C GLY A 77 3.77 -17.40 -4.54
N ASP A 78 3.62 -16.09 -4.70
CA ASP A 78 4.77 -15.18 -4.77
C ASP A 78 5.27 -14.76 -3.40
N LEU A 79 4.53 -15.05 -2.32
CA LEU A 79 4.94 -14.66 -0.96
C LEU A 79 6.34 -15.15 -0.62
N ALA A 80 6.60 -16.44 -0.89
CA ALA A 80 7.89 -17.02 -0.58
C ALA A 80 9.01 -16.39 -1.41
N VAL A 81 8.74 -16.11 -2.67
CA VAL A 81 9.72 -15.49 -3.55
C VAL A 81 10.04 -14.08 -3.08
N LEU A 82 9.03 -13.31 -2.72
CA LEU A 82 9.21 -11.95 -2.20
C LEU A 82 10.06 -11.95 -0.92
N LYS A 83 9.80 -12.91 -0.04
CA LYS A 83 10.55 -13.01 1.20
C LYS A 83 12.01 -13.38 1.01
N ASN A 84 12.28 -14.25 0.06
CA ASN A 84 13.59 -14.87 -0.06
C ASN A 84 14.45 -14.34 -1.20
N GLU A 85 13.85 -13.71 -2.20
CA GLU A 85 14.58 -13.30 -3.40
C GLU A 85 14.51 -11.81 -3.70
N VAL A 86 13.89 -11.03 -2.84
CA VAL A 86 13.83 -9.58 -2.97
C VAL A 86 14.54 -8.97 -1.78
N ARG A 87 15.30 -7.90 -2.00
CA ARG A 87 16.02 -7.25 -0.92
C ARG A 87 15.03 -6.73 0.12
N ASP A 88 15.37 -6.89 1.38
CA ASP A 88 14.50 -6.45 2.47
C ASP A 88 14.18 -4.96 2.37
N GLU A 89 15.17 -4.13 2.08
CA GLU A 89 14.94 -2.68 1.99
C GLU A 89 13.96 -2.32 0.88
N ASP A 90 14.00 -3.06 -0.24
CA ASP A 90 13.07 -2.84 -1.33
C ASP A 90 11.67 -3.27 -0.93
N LEU A 91 11.58 -4.42 -0.26
CA LEU A 91 10.30 -4.95 0.18
C LEU A 91 9.66 -4.01 1.20
N GLN A 92 10.45 -3.44 2.13
CA GLN A 92 9.95 -2.48 3.09
C GLN A 92 9.37 -1.25 2.38
N SER A 93 10.07 -0.76 1.37
CA SER A 93 9.60 0.40 0.60
C SER A 93 8.29 0.11 -0.12
N LEU A 94 8.17 -1.08 -0.70
CA LEU A 94 6.96 -1.49 -1.39
C LEU A 94 5.78 -1.60 -0.41
N MET A 95 6.02 -2.19 0.75
CA MET A 95 4.98 -2.35 1.76
C MET A 95 4.49 -0.99 2.27
N LEU A 96 5.40 -0.05 2.49
CA LEU A 96 5.03 1.30 2.89
C LEU A 96 4.19 1.98 1.82
N ALA A 97 4.57 1.81 0.56
CA ALA A 97 3.85 2.43 -0.55
C ALA A 97 2.41 1.94 -0.65
N VAL A 98 2.14 0.71 -0.20
CA VAL A 98 0.78 0.17 -0.19
C VAL A 98 -0.03 0.80 0.95
N ILE A 99 0.58 0.94 2.11
CA ILE A 99 -0.11 1.43 3.31
C ILE A 99 -0.37 2.93 3.24
N GLN A 100 0.60 3.71 2.76
CA GLN A 100 0.48 5.15 2.67
C GLN A 100 -0.07 5.57 1.33
N SER A 101 -1.03 6.50 1.33
CA SER A 101 -1.51 7.06 0.07
C SER A 101 -0.62 8.24 -0.31
N PRO A 102 -0.52 8.55 -1.61
CA PRO A 102 0.25 9.72 -2.04
C PRO A 102 -0.24 11.01 -1.40
N GLU A 103 -1.54 11.10 -1.16
CA GLU A 103 -2.12 12.27 -0.51
C GLU A 103 -1.66 12.42 0.92
N GLU A 104 -1.55 11.32 1.65
CA GLU A 104 -1.04 11.33 3.01
C GLU A 104 0.41 11.78 3.04
N GLU A 105 1.21 11.33 2.10
CA GLU A 105 2.60 11.74 2.00
C GLU A 105 2.71 13.24 1.78
N GLN A 106 1.90 13.78 0.89
CA GLN A 106 1.89 15.21 0.62
C GLN A 106 1.52 16.01 1.86
N GLU A 107 0.53 15.53 2.60
CA GLU A 107 0.12 16.18 3.84
C GLU A 107 1.25 16.18 4.85
N LEU A 108 1.91 15.07 5.00
CA LEU A 108 3.02 14.95 5.94
C LEU A 108 4.16 15.88 5.55
N ASP A 109 4.47 15.97 4.27
CA ASP A 109 5.50 16.86 3.77
C ASP A 109 5.17 18.32 4.06
N LEU A 110 3.93 18.70 3.84
CA LEU A 110 3.49 20.07 4.12
C LEU A 110 3.59 20.38 5.59
N LYS A 111 3.21 19.47 6.45
CA LYS A 111 3.32 19.65 7.88
C LYS A 111 4.77 19.78 8.33
N SER A 112 5.63 18.94 7.76
CA SER A 112 7.05 19.01 8.06
C SER A 112 7.64 20.35 7.65
N THR A 113 7.25 20.84 6.48
CA THR A 113 7.72 22.12 5.97
C THR A 113 7.31 23.25 6.90
N ARG A 114 6.06 23.23 7.36
CA ARG A 114 5.60 24.26 8.28
C ARG A 114 6.35 24.24 9.59
N LYS A 115 6.60 23.07 10.12
CA LYS A 115 7.34 22.93 11.37
C LYS A 115 8.78 23.38 11.21
N GLY A 116 9.34 23.15 10.05
CA GLY A 116 10.69 23.56 9.75
C GLY A 116 10.85 25.06 9.58
N ALA A 117 9.74 25.73 9.37
CA ALA A 117 9.76 27.18 9.27
C ALA A 117 9.69 27.80 10.67
#